data_7f78c0825239a95bbf35445a8a21401b
#
_entry.id   7f78c0825239a95bbf35445a8a21401b
#
_cell.length_a   1.000
_cell.length_b   1.000
_cell.length_c   1.000
_cell.angle_alpha   90.00
_cell.angle_beta   90.00
_cell.angle_gamma   90.00
#
_symmetry.space_group_name_H-M   'P 1'
#
loop_
_entity.id
_entity.type
_entity.pdbx_description
1 polymer ?
#
loop_
_entity_poly.entity_id
_entity_poly.type
_entity_poly.pdbx_seq_one_letter_code
_entity_poly.pdbx_strand_id
1 'polypeptide(L)'
;HYKPALLKGMEEQSKEIEAIVANPDAPTFENTIVALDQSGELLTKVMYAFGGQSSVNTTDEIQELERELYPLLSKHSDDISLNPQLFARVKSVYENQASFHLDKEQKKLLEETYKSFVRGGANLPEDKQAKLRELNEKISMLQLTFGQNTLKETNDFQLVIDNKEDLSGLPEDVIVK
;
A
#
# COMPACT_ATOMS: atom_id res chain seq x y z
N HIS A 1 17.09 8.00 -7.05
CA HIS A 1 16.82 6.77 -7.81
C HIS A 1 15.42 6.18 -7.53
N TYR A 2 14.86 6.31 -6.31
CA TYR A 2 13.55 5.71 -5.96
C TYR A 2 12.37 6.33 -6.71
N LYS A 3 12.27 7.68 -6.78
CA LYS A 3 11.14 8.36 -7.42
C LYS A 3 10.89 7.90 -8.86
N PRO A 4 11.88 7.91 -9.78
CA PRO A 4 11.64 7.43 -11.14
C PRO A 4 11.29 5.94 -11.20
N ALA A 5 11.82 5.11 -10.30
CA ALA A 5 11.51 3.69 -10.25
C ALA A 5 10.07 3.43 -9.76
N LEU A 6 9.59 4.18 -8.75
CA LEU A 6 8.21 4.11 -8.26
C LEU A 6 7.22 4.62 -9.31
N LEU A 7 7.51 5.75 -9.97
CA LEU A 7 6.68 6.26 -11.07
C LEU A 7 6.59 5.24 -12.21
N LYS A 8 7.73 4.60 -12.55
CA LYS A 8 7.75 3.55 -13.57
C LYS A 8 6.94 2.32 -13.16
N GLY A 9 7.06 1.90 -11.89
CA GLY A 9 6.27 0.79 -11.34
C GLY A 9 4.77 1.05 -11.39
N MET A 10 4.32 2.27 -11.04
CA MET A 10 2.92 2.68 -11.16
C MET A 10 2.44 2.69 -12.63
N GLU A 11 3.26 3.19 -13.55
CA GLU A 11 2.95 3.20 -14.99
C GLU A 11 2.79 1.77 -15.53
N GLU A 12 3.69 0.85 -15.16
CA GLU A 12 3.63 -0.55 -15.59
C GLU A 12 2.39 -1.24 -15.03
N GLN A 13 2.12 -1.09 -13.72
CA GLN A 13 0.91 -1.66 -13.12
C GLN A 13 -0.35 -1.10 -13.78
N SER A 14 -0.41 0.21 -14.08
CA SER A 14 -1.56 0.78 -14.79
C SER A 14 -1.81 0.10 -16.13
N LYS A 15 -0.76 -0.19 -16.90
CA LYS A 15 -0.86 -0.92 -18.19
C LYS A 15 -1.34 -2.36 -18.01
N GLU A 16 -0.88 -3.03 -16.95
CA GLU A 16 -1.33 -4.38 -16.60
C GLU A 16 -2.81 -4.39 -16.25
N ILE A 17 -3.28 -3.42 -15.45
CA ILE A 17 -4.70 -3.24 -15.14
C ILE A 17 -5.52 -2.92 -16.39
N GLU A 18 -5.04 -2.02 -17.25
CA GLU A 18 -5.70 -1.72 -18.53
C GLU A 18 -5.82 -2.97 -19.41
N ALA A 19 -4.80 -3.83 -19.46
CA ALA A 19 -4.84 -5.08 -20.21
C ALA A 19 -5.89 -6.07 -19.65
N ILE A 20 -6.03 -6.14 -18.31
CA ILE A 20 -7.10 -6.95 -17.67
C ILE A 20 -8.47 -6.41 -18.08
N VAL A 21 -8.66 -5.10 -17.98
CA VAL A 21 -9.94 -4.45 -18.27
C VAL A 21 -10.31 -4.56 -19.74
N ALA A 22 -9.35 -4.38 -20.63
CA ALA A 22 -9.55 -4.43 -22.09
C ALA A 22 -9.62 -5.85 -22.67
N ASN A 23 -9.43 -6.90 -21.86
CA ASN A 23 -9.50 -8.27 -22.31
C ASN A 23 -10.91 -8.59 -22.84
N PRO A 24 -11.07 -8.98 -24.13
CA PRO A 24 -12.37 -9.24 -24.74
C PRO A 24 -13.01 -10.55 -24.27
N ASP A 25 -12.22 -11.44 -23.69
CA ASP A 25 -12.71 -12.73 -23.20
C ASP A 25 -13.56 -12.58 -21.93
N ALA A 26 -14.48 -13.49 -21.74
CA ALA A 26 -15.26 -13.55 -20.51
C ALA A 26 -14.34 -13.61 -19.27
N PRO A 27 -14.68 -12.93 -18.16
CA PRO A 27 -13.87 -12.96 -16.96
C PRO A 27 -13.75 -14.38 -16.39
N THR A 28 -12.51 -14.80 -16.16
CA THR A 28 -12.17 -16.07 -15.51
C THR A 28 -11.29 -15.81 -14.29
N PHE A 29 -11.09 -16.83 -13.47
CA PHE A 29 -10.16 -16.74 -12.34
C PHE A 29 -8.75 -16.35 -12.82
N GLU A 30 -8.27 -16.97 -13.91
CA GLU A 30 -6.93 -16.75 -14.45
C GLU A 30 -6.77 -15.37 -15.08
N ASN A 31 -7.69 -14.98 -16.00
CA ASN A 31 -7.54 -13.72 -16.74
C ASN A 31 -7.97 -12.47 -15.97
N THR A 32 -8.45 -12.64 -14.73
CA THR A 32 -8.90 -11.52 -13.89
C THR A 32 -8.25 -11.57 -12.52
N ILE A 33 -8.44 -12.63 -11.74
CA ILE A 33 -7.96 -12.67 -10.35
C ILE A 33 -6.46 -12.92 -10.28
N VAL A 34 -5.96 -13.94 -10.98
CA VAL A 34 -4.51 -14.23 -11.04
C VAL A 34 -3.76 -13.07 -11.71
N ALA A 35 -4.29 -12.55 -12.82
CA ALA A 35 -3.67 -11.43 -13.51
C ALA A 35 -3.60 -10.17 -12.63
N LEU A 36 -4.63 -9.91 -11.82
CA LEU A 36 -4.64 -8.80 -10.86
C LEU A 36 -3.65 -9.04 -9.71
N ASP A 37 -3.61 -10.24 -9.15
CA ASP A 37 -2.70 -10.62 -8.06
C ASP A 37 -1.23 -10.49 -8.46
N GLN A 38 -0.91 -10.80 -9.72
CA GLN A 38 0.43 -10.66 -10.29
C GLN A 38 0.78 -9.24 -10.74
N SER A 39 -0.19 -8.35 -10.82
CA SER A 39 0.05 -6.98 -11.27
C SER A 39 0.88 -6.16 -10.26
N GLY A 40 1.70 -5.24 -10.77
CA GLY A 40 2.48 -4.33 -9.95
C GLY A 40 3.71 -4.94 -9.28
N GLU A 41 4.26 -6.03 -9.83
CA GLU A 41 5.45 -6.68 -9.28
C GLU A 41 6.64 -5.72 -9.16
N LEU A 42 6.88 -4.87 -10.19
CA LEU A 42 7.94 -3.87 -10.14
C LEU A 42 7.69 -2.83 -9.05
N LEU A 43 6.46 -2.30 -8.97
CA LEU A 43 6.09 -1.33 -7.93
C LEU A 43 6.30 -1.92 -6.54
N THR A 44 5.85 -3.14 -6.32
CA THR A 44 5.99 -3.87 -5.05
C THR A 44 7.45 -4.03 -4.65
N LYS A 45 8.32 -4.47 -5.57
CA LYS A 45 9.77 -4.61 -5.32
C LYS A 45 10.42 -3.28 -4.93
N VAL A 46 10.09 -2.21 -5.65
CA VAL A 46 10.66 -0.88 -5.35
C VAL A 46 10.11 -0.33 -4.03
N MET A 47 8.82 -0.56 -3.73
CA MET A 47 8.21 -0.16 -2.45
C MET A 47 8.85 -0.87 -1.26
N TYR A 48 9.14 -2.19 -1.36
CA TYR A 48 9.86 -2.89 -0.29
C TYR A 48 11.26 -2.35 -0.06
N ALA A 49 12.00 -2.06 -1.14
CA ALA A 49 13.35 -1.48 -1.01
C ALA A 49 13.30 -0.06 -0.42
N PHE A 50 12.37 0.78 -0.88
CA PHE A 50 12.18 2.14 -0.40
C PHE A 50 11.70 2.18 1.06
N GLY A 51 10.67 1.39 1.40
CA GLY A 51 10.13 1.30 2.76
C GLY A 51 11.16 0.72 3.76
N GLY A 52 11.96 -0.26 3.34
CA GLY A 52 13.08 -0.75 4.15
C GLY A 52 14.10 0.33 4.46
N GLN A 53 14.50 1.12 3.45
CA GLN A 53 15.41 2.24 3.64
C GLN A 53 14.81 3.33 4.53
N SER A 54 13.56 3.70 4.29
CA SER A 54 12.86 4.73 5.08
C SER A 54 12.69 4.32 6.55
N SER A 55 12.34 3.07 6.82
CA SER A 55 12.07 2.59 8.18
C SER A 55 13.33 2.41 9.05
N VAL A 56 14.49 2.10 8.43
CA VAL A 56 15.72 1.74 9.17
C VAL A 56 16.75 2.88 9.15
N ASN A 57 16.82 3.63 8.06
CA ASN A 57 17.82 4.67 7.85
C ASN A 57 17.25 5.85 7.07
N THR A 58 16.20 6.47 7.63
CA THR A 58 15.58 7.65 7.02
C THR A 58 16.51 8.87 7.11
N THR A 59 16.38 9.76 6.14
CA THR A 59 17.01 11.09 6.10
C THR A 59 15.96 12.13 5.73
N ASP A 60 16.27 13.41 5.87
CA ASP A 60 15.38 14.50 5.50
C ASP A 60 14.96 14.40 4.02
N GLU A 61 15.91 14.00 3.14
CA GLU A 61 15.63 13.80 1.71
C GLU A 61 14.68 12.62 1.46
N ILE A 62 14.78 11.55 2.25
CA ILE A 62 13.85 10.41 2.16
C ILE A 62 12.47 10.83 2.65
N GLN A 63 12.37 11.55 3.76
CA GLN A 63 11.11 12.06 4.28
C GLN A 63 10.42 13.05 3.32
N GLU A 64 11.19 13.91 2.66
CA GLU A 64 10.66 14.81 1.62
C GLU A 64 10.13 14.01 0.43
N LEU A 65 10.88 12.99 0.01
CA LEU A 65 10.44 12.09 -1.06
C LEU A 65 9.17 11.32 -0.71
N GLU A 66 9.01 10.91 0.55
CA GLU A 66 7.77 10.30 1.03
C GLU A 66 6.58 11.27 0.88
N ARG A 67 6.74 12.54 1.28
CA ARG A 67 5.69 13.56 1.15
C ARG A 67 5.25 13.78 -0.30
N GLU A 68 6.18 13.64 -1.26
CA GLU A 68 5.86 13.73 -2.68
C GLU A 68 5.15 12.47 -3.22
N LEU A 69 5.58 11.29 -2.75
CA LEU A 69 5.15 10.02 -3.34
C LEU A 69 3.84 9.47 -2.74
N TYR A 70 3.59 9.69 -1.45
CA TYR A 70 2.41 9.13 -0.80
C TYR A 70 1.07 9.55 -1.42
N PRO A 71 0.87 10.83 -1.81
CA PRO A 71 -0.34 11.23 -2.54
C PRO A 71 -0.48 10.52 -3.88
N LEU A 72 0.63 10.33 -4.61
CA LEU A 72 0.64 9.64 -5.91
C LEU A 72 0.31 8.16 -5.76
N LEU A 73 0.87 7.51 -4.75
CA LEU A 73 0.59 6.10 -4.42
C LEU A 73 -0.86 5.91 -3.97
N SER A 74 -1.39 6.82 -3.15
CA SER A 74 -2.79 6.82 -2.72
C SER A 74 -3.73 6.94 -3.92
N LYS A 75 -3.46 7.92 -4.80
CA LYS A 75 -4.22 8.08 -6.04
C LYS A 75 -4.15 6.84 -6.92
N HIS A 76 -2.96 6.28 -7.12
CA HIS A 76 -2.76 5.07 -7.93
C HIS A 76 -3.54 3.87 -7.37
N SER A 77 -3.51 3.67 -6.05
CA SER A 77 -4.29 2.64 -5.37
C SER A 77 -5.80 2.83 -5.58
N ASP A 78 -6.28 4.07 -5.47
CA ASP A 78 -7.68 4.40 -5.70
C ASP A 78 -8.09 4.22 -7.17
N ASP A 79 -7.20 4.52 -8.12
CA ASP A 79 -7.45 4.33 -9.56
C ASP A 79 -7.64 2.86 -9.92
N ILE A 80 -7.05 1.93 -9.16
CA ILE A 80 -7.25 0.49 -9.29
C ILE A 80 -8.50 0.04 -8.53
N SER A 81 -8.57 0.34 -7.23
CA SER A 81 -9.61 -0.19 -6.34
C SER A 81 -11.01 0.34 -6.63
N LEU A 82 -11.11 1.54 -7.19
CA LEU A 82 -12.36 2.20 -7.59
C LEU A 82 -12.61 2.10 -9.11
N ASN A 83 -11.85 1.29 -9.84
CA ASN A 83 -12.08 1.09 -11.27
C ASN A 83 -13.34 0.26 -11.50
N PRO A 84 -14.40 0.83 -12.11
CA PRO A 84 -15.68 0.14 -12.24
C PRO A 84 -15.63 -1.04 -13.22
N GLN A 85 -14.79 -0.97 -14.25
CA GLN A 85 -14.64 -2.04 -15.23
C GLN A 85 -13.87 -3.22 -14.65
N LEU A 86 -12.79 -2.95 -13.91
CA LEU A 86 -12.05 -3.99 -13.18
C LEU A 86 -12.94 -4.65 -12.14
N PHE A 87 -13.67 -3.87 -11.35
CA PHE A 87 -14.59 -4.41 -10.34
C PHE A 87 -15.71 -5.25 -10.97
N ALA A 88 -16.25 -4.86 -12.13
CA ALA A 88 -17.24 -5.67 -12.84
C ALA A 88 -16.70 -7.04 -13.22
N ARG A 89 -15.43 -7.12 -13.67
CA ARG A 89 -14.78 -8.41 -13.97
C ARG A 89 -14.59 -9.25 -12.71
N VAL A 90 -14.04 -8.67 -11.63
CA VAL A 90 -13.86 -9.35 -10.33
C VAL A 90 -15.18 -9.88 -9.80
N LYS A 91 -16.25 -9.06 -9.83
CA LYS A 91 -17.60 -9.43 -9.41
C LYS A 91 -18.15 -10.58 -10.25
N SER A 92 -17.97 -10.52 -11.57
CA SER A 92 -18.41 -11.60 -12.46
C SER A 92 -17.75 -12.94 -12.12
N VAL A 93 -16.44 -12.96 -11.85
CA VAL A 93 -15.75 -14.19 -11.43
C VAL A 93 -16.28 -14.67 -10.08
N TYR A 94 -16.47 -13.77 -9.13
CA TYR A 94 -16.98 -14.10 -7.79
C TYR A 94 -18.39 -14.70 -7.83
N GLU A 95 -19.31 -14.11 -8.60
CA GLU A 95 -20.70 -14.59 -8.73
C GLU A 95 -20.78 -15.94 -9.46
N ASN A 96 -19.87 -16.21 -10.38
CA ASN A 96 -19.82 -17.44 -11.17
C ASN A 96 -18.79 -18.45 -10.64
N GLN A 97 -18.28 -18.31 -9.42
CA GLN A 97 -17.21 -19.14 -8.86
C GLN A 97 -17.48 -20.64 -8.90
N ALA A 98 -18.75 -21.05 -8.86
CA ALA A 98 -19.13 -22.47 -8.94
C ALA A 98 -18.78 -23.12 -10.28
N SER A 99 -18.61 -22.33 -11.35
CA SER A 99 -18.22 -22.84 -12.68
C SER A 99 -16.71 -23.05 -12.83
N PHE A 100 -15.91 -22.47 -11.92
CA PHE A 100 -14.45 -22.59 -11.93
C PHE A 100 -14.02 -23.63 -10.89
N HIS A 101 -13.53 -24.76 -11.21
CA HIS A 101 -13.13 -25.82 -10.26
C HIS A 101 -11.98 -25.39 -9.35
N LEU A 102 -12.19 -24.29 -8.57
CA LEU A 102 -11.19 -23.66 -7.71
C LEU A 102 -10.87 -24.53 -6.50
N ASP A 103 -9.61 -24.62 -6.13
CA ASP A 103 -9.18 -25.18 -4.86
C ASP A 103 -9.48 -24.24 -3.68
N LYS A 104 -9.04 -24.61 -2.47
CA LYS A 104 -9.36 -23.86 -1.25
C LYS A 104 -8.65 -22.49 -1.22
N GLU A 105 -7.39 -22.45 -1.64
CA GLU A 105 -6.54 -21.27 -1.69
C GLU A 105 -7.05 -20.28 -2.75
N GLN A 106 -7.39 -20.76 -3.94
CA GLN A 106 -7.95 -19.98 -5.03
C GLN A 106 -9.30 -19.36 -4.65
N LYS A 107 -10.18 -20.14 -3.99
CA LYS A 107 -11.45 -19.61 -3.45
C LYS A 107 -11.22 -18.50 -2.42
N LYS A 108 -10.23 -18.68 -1.56
CA LYS A 108 -9.88 -17.68 -0.56
C LYS A 108 -9.35 -16.40 -1.20
N LEU A 109 -8.46 -16.51 -2.18
CA LEU A 109 -7.95 -15.38 -2.95
C LEU A 109 -9.09 -14.61 -3.62
N LEU A 110 -9.99 -15.31 -4.33
CA LEU A 110 -11.15 -14.70 -4.97
C LEU A 110 -12.06 -13.97 -3.98
N GLU A 111 -12.36 -14.62 -2.86
CA GLU A 111 -13.20 -14.04 -1.79
C GLU A 111 -12.60 -12.77 -1.22
N GLU A 112 -11.31 -12.80 -0.87
CA GLU A 112 -10.63 -11.65 -0.28
C GLU A 112 -10.45 -10.52 -1.30
N THR A 113 -10.15 -10.84 -2.56
CA THR A 113 -10.08 -9.85 -3.65
C THR A 113 -11.45 -9.15 -3.80
N TYR A 114 -12.55 -9.89 -3.92
CA TYR A 114 -13.89 -9.30 -4.03
C TYR A 114 -14.23 -8.42 -2.81
N LYS A 115 -14.00 -8.94 -1.59
CA LYS A 115 -14.24 -8.19 -0.35
C LYS A 115 -13.40 -6.91 -0.27
N SER A 116 -12.15 -6.96 -0.72
CA SER A 116 -11.26 -5.80 -0.75
C SER A 116 -11.83 -4.69 -1.62
N PHE A 117 -12.29 -5.00 -2.83
CA PHE A 117 -12.98 -4.03 -3.69
C PHE A 117 -14.24 -3.44 -3.05
N VAL A 118 -15.09 -4.29 -2.48
CA VAL A 118 -16.34 -3.84 -1.82
C VAL A 118 -16.04 -2.92 -0.64
N ARG A 119 -15.10 -3.31 0.24
CA ARG A 119 -14.68 -2.50 1.40
C ARG A 119 -13.94 -1.23 0.97
N GLY A 120 -13.19 -1.30 -0.13
CA GLY A 120 -12.52 -0.16 -0.75
C GLY A 120 -13.46 0.83 -1.42
N GLY A 121 -14.78 0.54 -1.48
CA GLY A 121 -15.77 1.49 -1.97
C GLY A 121 -16.16 1.31 -3.45
N ALA A 122 -15.78 0.21 -4.10
CA ALA A 122 -16.09 -0.04 -5.52
C ALA A 122 -17.61 -0.03 -5.83
N ASN A 123 -18.45 -0.34 -4.83
CA ASN A 123 -19.91 -0.31 -4.93
C ASN A 123 -20.53 1.08 -4.65
N LEU A 124 -19.73 2.08 -4.26
CA LEU A 124 -20.26 3.40 -3.94
C LEU A 124 -20.65 4.15 -5.22
N PRO A 125 -21.65 5.03 -5.16
CA PRO A 125 -21.93 6.00 -6.22
C PRO A 125 -20.71 6.89 -6.48
N GLU A 126 -20.61 7.41 -7.69
CA GLU A 126 -19.45 8.20 -8.15
C GLU A 126 -19.14 9.42 -7.25
N ASP A 127 -20.19 10.14 -6.79
CA ASP A 127 -20.04 11.27 -5.86
C ASP A 127 -19.41 10.84 -4.52
N LYS A 128 -19.73 9.63 -4.04
CA LYS A 128 -19.16 9.07 -2.82
C LYS A 128 -17.74 8.56 -3.04
N GLN A 129 -17.45 7.98 -4.21
CA GLN A 129 -16.09 7.59 -4.58
C GLN A 129 -15.17 8.81 -4.67
N ALA A 130 -15.64 9.94 -5.25
CA ALA A 130 -14.87 11.17 -5.28
C ALA A 130 -14.51 11.65 -3.86
N LYS A 131 -15.49 11.63 -2.95
CA LYS A 131 -15.25 11.96 -1.54
C LYS A 131 -14.31 11.00 -0.84
N LEU A 132 -14.41 9.70 -1.14
CA LEU A 132 -13.51 8.67 -0.60
C LEU A 132 -12.06 8.92 -1.03
N ARG A 133 -11.81 9.25 -2.30
CA ARG A 133 -10.47 9.61 -2.80
C ARG A 133 -9.85 10.78 -2.02
N GLU A 134 -10.62 11.85 -1.78
CA GLU A 134 -10.15 12.97 -0.95
C GLU A 134 -9.79 12.55 0.48
N LEU A 135 -10.57 11.63 1.06
CA LEU A 135 -10.32 11.13 2.40
C LEU A 135 -9.09 10.22 2.43
N ASN A 136 -8.92 9.33 1.45
CA ASN A 136 -7.77 8.44 1.34
C ASN A 136 -6.46 9.23 1.21
N GLU A 137 -6.44 10.28 0.37
CA GLU A 137 -5.28 11.17 0.26
C GLU A 137 -4.96 11.85 1.59
N LYS A 138 -5.96 12.39 2.28
CA LYS A 138 -5.78 13.01 3.60
C LYS A 138 -5.29 12.02 4.64
N ILE A 139 -5.85 10.80 4.67
CA ILE A 139 -5.44 9.74 5.59
C ILE A 139 -4.00 9.35 5.34
N SER A 140 -3.59 9.16 4.09
CA SER A 140 -2.21 8.79 3.75
C SER A 140 -1.21 9.83 4.24
N MET A 141 -1.51 11.12 4.06
CA MET A 141 -0.66 12.22 4.54
C MET A 141 -0.65 12.34 6.07
N LEU A 142 -1.77 12.14 6.73
CA LEU A 142 -1.84 12.15 8.20
C LEU A 142 -1.07 10.98 8.81
N GLN A 143 -1.16 9.79 8.23
CA GLN A 143 -0.40 8.62 8.66
C GLN A 143 1.11 8.84 8.51
N LEU A 144 1.54 9.41 7.37
CA LEU A 144 2.94 9.77 7.15
C LEU A 144 3.42 10.78 8.20
N THR A 145 2.67 11.87 8.38
CA THR A 145 3.02 12.93 9.35
C THR A 145 3.08 12.37 10.78
N PHE A 146 2.12 11.52 11.15
CA PHE A 146 2.12 10.88 12.47
C PHE A 146 3.37 10.02 12.67
N GLY A 147 3.75 9.20 11.67
CA GLY A 147 4.95 8.38 11.73
C GLY A 147 6.22 9.21 11.88
N GLN A 148 6.37 10.29 11.09
CA GLN A 148 7.51 11.20 11.17
C GLN A 148 7.59 11.94 12.52
N ASN A 149 6.45 12.38 13.06
CA ASN A 149 6.39 13.00 14.39
C ASN A 149 6.77 12.01 15.49
N THR A 150 6.27 10.78 15.43
CA THR A 150 6.62 9.73 16.41
C THR A 150 8.10 9.43 16.39
N LEU A 151 8.71 9.32 15.20
CA LEU A 151 10.15 9.11 15.07
C LEU A 151 10.93 10.29 15.66
N LYS A 152 10.51 11.52 15.36
CA LYS A 152 11.16 12.73 15.88
C LYS A 152 11.11 12.77 17.40
N GLU A 153 9.94 12.59 18.02
CA GLU A 153 9.79 12.55 19.48
C GLU A 153 10.63 11.45 20.13
N THR A 154 10.72 10.28 19.48
CA THR A 154 11.57 9.18 19.96
C THR A 154 13.05 9.55 19.92
N ASN A 155 13.51 10.21 18.86
CA ASN A 155 14.91 10.63 18.71
C ASN A 155 15.26 11.81 19.60
N ASP A 156 14.32 12.71 19.87
CA ASP A 156 14.52 13.88 20.73
C ASP A 156 14.43 13.53 22.24
N PHE A 157 13.87 12.33 22.55
CA PHE A 157 13.76 11.90 23.95
C PHE A 157 15.14 11.65 24.57
N GLN A 158 15.40 12.29 25.71
CA GLN A 158 16.60 12.10 26.51
C GLN A 158 16.21 11.89 27.98
N LEU A 159 16.61 10.77 28.55
CA LEU A 159 16.55 10.55 29.98
C LEU A 159 17.83 11.12 30.62
N VAL A 160 17.72 12.28 31.26
CA VAL A 160 18.83 12.88 32.00
C VAL A 160 18.89 12.30 33.40
N ILE A 161 20.02 11.68 33.77
CA ILE A 161 20.27 11.12 35.08
C ILE A 161 21.34 11.98 35.77
N ASP A 162 20.95 12.77 36.73
CA ASP A 162 21.84 13.71 37.45
C ASP A 162 22.54 13.07 38.65
N ASN A 163 21.99 11.96 39.16
CA ASN A 163 22.53 11.30 40.34
C ASN A 163 23.22 9.99 39.95
N LYS A 164 24.51 9.86 40.27
CA LYS A 164 25.29 8.67 39.97
C LYS A 164 24.76 7.40 40.66
N GLU A 165 24.08 7.50 41.78
CA GLU A 165 23.50 6.37 42.48
C GLU A 165 22.34 5.71 41.69
N ASP A 166 21.65 6.48 40.86
CA ASP A 166 20.56 5.99 39.99
C ASP A 166 21.08 5.15 38.82
N LEU A 167 22.38 5.14 38.58
CA LEU A 167 23.05 4.27 37.62
C LEU A 167 23.41 2.90 38.19
N SER A 168 23.13 2.68 39.49
CA SER A 168 23.45 1.43 40.17
C SER A 168 22.76 0.24 39.52
N GLY A 169 23.56 -0.78 39.16
CA GLY A 169 23.08 -1.98 38.48
C GLY A 169 23.18 -1.95 36.94
N LEU A 170 23.58 -0.82 36.36
CA LEU A 170 23.92 -0.78 34.93
C LEU A 170 25.34 -1.30 34.70
N PRO A 171 25.58 -2.04 33.58
CA PRO A 171 26.95 -2.41 33.15
C PRO A 171 27.83 -1.21 32.88
N GLU A 172 29.13 -1.33 33.15
CA GLU A 172 30.08 -0.21 32.97
C GLU A 172 30.13 0.32 31.54
N ASP A 173 30.01 -0.54 30.53
CA ASP A 173 30.01 -0.18 29.12
C ASP A 173 28.76 0.63 28.68
N VAL A 174 27.68 0.60 29.48
CA VAL A 174 26.48 1.43 29.30
C VAL A 174 26.66 2.79 29.97
N ILE A 175 27.38 2.83 31.11
CA ILE A 175 27.58 4.06 31.89
C ILE A 175 28.60 5.00 31.21
N VAL A 176 29.55 4.48 30.45
CA VAL A 176 30.68 5.22 29.84
C VAL A 176 30.36 5.79 28.44
N LYS A 177 29.14 5.61 27.94
CA LYS A 177 28.69 6.21 26.68
C LYS A 177 28.11 7.59 26.91
#